data_9babae2e0d07ae9ad944ae277894850e
#
_entry.id   9babae2e0d07ae9ad944ae277894850e
#
_cell.length_a   1.000
_cell.length_b   1.000
_cell.length_c   1.000
_cell.angle_alpha   90.00
_cell.angle_beta   90.00
_cell.angle_gamma   90.00
#
_symmetry.space_group_name_H-M   'P 1'
#
loop_
_entity.id
_entity.type
_entity.pdbx_description
1 polymer ?
#
loop_
_entity_poly.entity_id
_entity_poly.type
_entity_poly.pdbx_seq_one_letter_code
_entity_poly.pdbx_strand_id
1 'polypeptide(L)'
;MSPVITIDGSQGEGGGQIVRSSLALSMVTGQPIQIDNIRAGRKKPGLKRQHLTALQAAVAISNAEVEGVEPGTSQFSFTPQAVQPGEYYFSVGTAGSATLVLQTILPALMLADAPSTVTIEGGTHNQWAPPYDFLERAYLPLLKRVGPEVELTLHRRGFFPAGGGKFT
;
A
#
# COMPACT_ATOMS: atom_id res chain seq x y z
N MET A 1 2.25 -7.74 -25.01
CA MET A 1 2.62 -7.11 -23.71
C MET A 1 2.04 -5.70 -23.72
N SER A 2 1.37 -5.31 -22.65
CA SER A 2 0.88 -3.91 -22.51
C SER A 2 2.08 -2.97 -22.40
N PRO A 3 2.00 -1.74 -22.93
CA PRO A 3 3.08 -0.77 -22.82
C PRO A 3 3.27 -0.37 -21.34
N VAL A 4 4.51 -0.19 -20.91
CA VAL A 4 4.83 0.29 -19.56
C VAL A 4 4.45 1.77 -19.44
N ILE A 5 3.70 2.12 -18.40
CA ILE A 5 3.35 3.50 -18.10
C ILE A 5 4.42 4.12 -17.19
N THR A 6 5.09 5.16 -17.65
CA THR A 6 6.08 5.90 -16.85
C THR A 6 5.39 7.00 -16.05
N ILE A 7 5.66 7.04 -14.74
CA ILE A 7 5.06 7.97 -13.77
C ILE A 7 6.18 8.75 -13.09
N ASP A 8 6.08 10.07 -13.12
CA ASP A 8 7.01 10.95 -12.40
C ASP A 8 6.56 11.10 -10.93
N GLY A 9 7.30 10.49 -10.02
CA GLY A 9 7.06 10.52 -8.58
C GLY A 9 7.36 11.87 -7.91
N SER A 10 7.83 12.86 -8.64
CA SER A 10 8.03 14.22 -8.15
C SER A 10 6.84 15.16 -8.36
N GLN A 11 5.82 14.71 -9.08
CA GLN A 11 4.66 15.56 -9.41
C GLN A 11 3.88 16.00 -8.17
N GLY A 12 3.32 17.20 -8.22
CA GLY A 12 2.52 17.79 -7.15
C GLY A 12 3.29 17.86 -5.84
N GLU A 13 2.76 17.28 -4.78
CA GLU A 13 3.43 17.21 -3.47
C GLU A 13 4.64 16.25 -3.46
N GLY A 14 4.79 15.41 -4.47
CA GLY A 14 5.90 14.47 -4.60
C GLY A 14 6.06 13.55 -3.39
N GLY A 15 4.94 13.08 -2.83
CA GLY A 15 4.92 12.24 -1.63
C GLY A 15 4.82 10.74 -1.93
N GLY A 16 4.70 9.94 -0.88
CA GLY A 16 4.49 8.50 -1.00
C GLY A 16 3.10 8.11 -1.56
N GLN A 17 2.19 9.07 -1.69
CA GLN A 17 0.87 8.83 -2.27
C GLN A 17 0.96 8.37 -3.73
N ILE A 18 1.85 8.98 -4.52
CA ILE A 18 2.05 8.58 -5.92
C ILE A 18 2.40 7.09 -6.00
N VAL A 19 3.37 6.64 -5.21
CA VAL A 19 3.76 5.22 -5.17
C VAL A 19 2.57 4.31 -4.86
N ARG A 20 1.83 4.61 -3.80
CA ARG A 20 0.71 3.76 -3.36
C ARG A 20 -0.44 3.72 -4.36
N SER A 21 -0.84 4.88 -4.88
CA SER A 21 -1.92 4.95 -5.87
C SER A 21 -1.54 4.28 -7.18
N SER A 22 -0.29 4.45 -7.63
CA SER A 22 0.19 3.81 -8.86
C SER A 22 0.23 2.29 -8.72
N LEU A 23 0.70 1.76 -7.59
CA LEU A 23 0.68 0.32 -7.33
C LEU A 23 -0.75 -0.23 -7.30
N ALA A 24 -1.67 0.45 -6.59
CA ALA A 24 -3.07 0.04 -6.52
C ALA A 24 -3.72 0.01 -7.91
N LEU A 25 -3.55 1.07 -8.70
CA LEU A 25 -4.09 1.16 -10.05
C LEU A 25 -3.44 0.14 -10.99
N SER A 26 -2.13 -0.05 -10.90
CA SER A 26 -1.43 -1.07 -11.70
C SER A 26 -1.99 -2.46 -11.47
N MET A 27 -2.19 -2.86 -10.20
CA MET A 27 -2.79 -4.16 -9.88
C MET A 27 -4.24 -4.29 -10.36
N VAL A 28 -5.05 -3.23 -10.22
CA VAL A 28 -6.47 -3.23 -10.63
C VAL A 28 -6.61 -3.29 -12.15
N THR A 29 -5.73 -2.61 -12.89
CA THR A 29 -5.82 -2.51 -14.36
C THR A 29 -4.97 -3.54 -15.11
N GLY A 30 -4.06 -4.24 -14.41
CA GLY A 30 -3.08 -5.12 -15.04
C GLY A 30 -2.00 -4.39 -15.83
N GLN A 31 -1.84 -3.06 -15.66
CA GLN A 31 -0.90 -2.24 -16.41
C GLN A 31 0.47 -2.22 -15.75
N PRO A 32 1.55 -2.61 -16.46
CA PRO A 32 2.92 -2.41 -15.98
C PRO A 32 3.23 -0.93 -15.82
N ILE A 33 3.96 -0.59 -14.75
CA ILE A 33 4.37 0.78 -14.45
C ILE A 33 5.87 0.87 -14.17
N GLN A 34 6.43 2.03 -14.46
CA GLN A 34 7.73 2.48 -13.97
C GLN A 34 7.52 3.80 -13.23
N ILE A 35 8.05 3.92 -12.02
CA ILE A 35 7.98 5.18 -11.27
C ILE A 35 9.40 5.72 -11.12
N ASP A 36 9.59 6.94 -11.59
CA ASP A 36 10.87 7.67 -11.51
C ASP A 36 10.76 8.80 -10.47
N ASN A 37 11.89 9.38 -10.07
CA ASN A 37 11.96 10.56 -9.21
C ASN A 37 11.17 10.42 -7.90
N ILE A 38 11.14 9.21 -7.32
CA ILE A 38 10.35 8.89 -6.13
C ILE A 38 10.74 9.82 -4.99
N ARG A 39 9.79 10.67 -4.57
CA ARG A 39 9.95 11.58 -3.46
C ARG A 39 11.15 12.53 -3.59
N ALA A 40 11.51 12.92 -4.83
CA ALA A 40 12.69 13.73 -5.12
C ALA A 40 12.71 15.08 -4.37
N GLY A 41 11.56 15.71 -4.16
CA GLY A 41 11.42 16.96 -3.42
C GLY A 41 11.47 16.85 -1.90
N ARG A 42 11.61 15.65 -1.32
CA ARG A 42 11.63 15.45 0.14
C ARG A 42 13.05 15.48 0.70
N LYS A 43 13.21 15.93 1.96
CA LYS A 43 14.51 15.95 2.68
C LYS A 43 15.26 14.60 2.63
N LYS A 44 14.53 13.49 2.57
CA LYS A 44 15.06 12.14 2.35
C LYS A 44 14.30 11.53 1.17
N PRO A 45 14.80 11.65 -0.06
CA PRO A 45 14.17 11.10 -1.26
C PRO A 45 14.11 9.56 -1.25
N GLY A 46 13.48 9.01 -2.25
CA GLY A 46 13.39 7.55 -2.47
C GLY A 46 12.41 6.83 -1.53
N LEU A 47 12.36 5.52 -1.68
CA LEU A 47 11.49 4.63 -0.89
C LEU A 47 11.94 4.55 0.58
N LYS A 48 11.02 4.78 1.51
CA LYS A 48 11.20 4.50 2.94
C LYS A 48 10.56 3.15 3.29
N ARG A 49 10.82 2.65 4.52
CA ARG A 49 10.30 1.37 5.01
C ARG A 49 8.81 1.16 4.72
N GLN A 50 7.96 2.13 5.06
CA GLN A 50 6.52 2.04 4.79
C GLN A 50 6.19 1.87 3.30
N HIS A 51 6.94 2.56 2.41
CA HIS A 51 6.73 2.42 0.96
C HIS A 51 7.21 1.05 0.46
N LEU A 52 8.33 0.57 0.99
CA LEU A 52 8.82 -0.78 0.70
C LEU A 52 7.83 -1.84 1.16
N THR A 53 7.28 -1.71 2.37
CA THR A 53 6.25 -2.64 2.86
C THR A 53 5.00 -2.61 1.97
N ALA A 54 4.55 -1.43 1.52
CA ALA A 54 3.42 -1.32 0.60
C ALA A 54 3.72 -1.97 -0.75
N LEU A 55 4.93 -1.78 -1.28
CA LEU A 55 5.38 -2.42 -2.52
C LEU A 55 5.51 -3.94 -2.35
N GLN A 56 6.12 -4.43 -1.26
CA GLN A 56 6.21 -5.86 -0.94
C GLN A 56 4.83 -6.50 -0.81
N ALA A 57 3.88 -5.79 -0.19
CA ALA A 57 2.50 -6.25 -0.09
C ALA A 57 1.85 -6.35 -1.48
N ALA A 58 2.03 -5.36 -2.34
CA ALA A 58 1.55 -5.38 -3.72
C ALA A 58 2.16 -6.54 -4.51
N VAL A 59 3.47 -6.78 -4.37
CA VAL A 59 4.15 -7.95 -4.99
C VAL A 59 3.55 -9.25 -4.50
N ALA A 60 3.38 -9.41 -3.18
CA ALA A 60 2.90 -10.65 -2.60
C ALA A 60 1.50 -11.03 -3.07
N ILE A 61 0.58 -10.03 -3.15
CA ILE A 61 -0.80 -10.31 -3.55
C ILE A 61 -1.00 -10.44 -5.05
N SER A 62 -0.05 -9.98 -5.88
CA SER A 62 -0.19 -9.99 -7.35
C SER A 62 0.89 -10.78 -8.07
N ASN A 63 1.77 -11.48 -7.35
CA ASN A 63 2.94 -12.17 -7.92
C ASN A 63 3.71 -11.30 -8.93
N ALA A 64 3.79 -9.98 -8.64
CA ALA A 64 4.38 -9.03 -9.56
C ALA A 64 5.88 -9.22 -9.72
N GLU A 65 6.37 -9.01 -10.94
CA GLU A 65 7.79 -8.84 -11.22
C GLU A 65 8.19 -7.39 -10.91
N VAL A 66 9.31 -7.21 -10.21
CA VAL A 66 9.81 -5.89 -9.82
C VAL A 66 11.31 -5.79 -10.00
N GLU A 67 11.77 -4.60 -10.38
CA GLU A 67 13.19 -4.27 -10.46
C GLU A 67 13.45 -2.96 -9.70
N GLY A 68 14.64 -2.83 -9.11
CA GLY A 68 15.07 -1.61 -8.43
C GLY A 68 14.49 -1.42 -7.03
N VAL A 69 14.13 -2.49 -6.31
CA VAL A 69 13.46 -2.42 -5.01
C VAL A 69 14.45 -2.49 -3.85
N GLU A 70 15.07 -1.35 -3.56
CA GLU A 70 15.98 -1.19 -2.43
C GLU A 70 15.58 0.02 -1.56
N PRO A 71 15.99 0.04 -0.27
CA PRO A 71 15.79 1.21 0.57
C PRO A 71 16.47 2.46 -0.04
N GLY A 72 15.71 3.54 -0.21
CA GLY A 72 16.21 4.79 -0.76
C GLY A 72 16.24 4.85 -2.29
N THR A 73 15.84 3.79 -3.00
CA THR A 73 15.75 3.85 -4.46
C THR A 73 14.81 4.97 -4.92
N SER A 74 15.19 5.66 -5.97
CA SER A 74 14.39 6.73 -6.58
C SER A 74 13.56 6.27 -7.77
N GLN A 75 13.71 5.02 -8.18
CA GLN A 75 13.06 4.45 -9.36
C GLN A 75 12.81 2.96 -9.14
N PHE A 76 11.69 2.44 -9.61
CA PHE A 76 11.43 1.00 -9.74
C PHE A 76 10.45 0.72 -10.88
N SER A 77 10.49 -0.51 -11.40
CA SER A 77 9.44 -1.06 -12.28
C SER A 77 8.58 -2.07 -11.53
N PHE A 78 7.31 -2.16 -11.92
CA PHE A 78 6.35 -3.09 -11.34
C PHE A 78 5.43 -3.63 -12.43
N THR A 79 5.44 -4.94 -12.60
CA THR A 79 4.59 -5.64 -13.58
C THR A 79 3.68 -6.62 -12.82
N PRO A 80 2.40 -6.27 -12.59
CA PRO A 80 1.49 -7.11 -11.85
C PRO A 80 1.09 -8.35 -12.65
N GLN A 81 0.84 -9.43 -11.94
CA GLN A 81 0.12 -10.59 -12.43
C GLN A 81 -1.30 -10.60 -11.84
N ALA A 82 -2.02 -11.70 -12.00
CA ALA A 82 -3.35 -11.85 -11.39
C ALA A 82 -3.28 -11.76 -9.86
N VAL A 83 -4.20 -10.98 -9.29
CA VAL A 83 -4.31 -10.86 -7.83
C VAL A 83 -4.72 -12.20 -7.23
N GLN A 84 -3.98 -12.63 -6.22
CA GLN A 84 -4.21 -13.90 -5.53
C GLN A 84 -4.94 -13.64 -4.21
N PRO A 85 -6.13 -14.20 -4.02
CA PRO A 85 -6.74 -14.22 -2.70
C PRO A 85 -5.97 -15.14 -1.74
N GLY A 86 -5.98 -14.84 -0.45
CA GLY A 86 -5.27 -15.66 0.52
C GLY A 86 -5.11 -15.02 1.90
N GLU A 87 -4.22 -15.60 2.70
CA GLU A 87 -3.83 -15.09 4.01
C GLU A 87 -2.49 -14.40 3.93
N TYR A 88 -2.45 -13.15 4.35
CA TYR A 88 -1.26 -12.29 4.25
C TYR A 88 -0.91 -11.66 5.60
N TYR A 89 0.38 -11.53 5.83
CA TYR A 89 0.93 -10.82 6.98
C TYR A 89 2.03 -9.86 6.53
N PHE A 90 1.88 -8.57 6.90
CA PHE A 90 2.86 -7.55 6.59
C PHE A 90 3.24 -6.77 7.84
N SER A 91 4.54 -6.54 8.02
CA SER A 91 5.04 -5.72 9.13
C SER A 91 5.88 -4.56 8.60
N VAL A 92 5.52 -3.34 8.99
CA VAL A 92 6.31 -2.15 8.65
C VAL A 92 7.62 -2.12 9.45
N GLY A 93 7.66 -2.77 10.61
CA GLY A 93 8.83 -2.83 11.49
C GLY A 93 9.23 -1.49 12.12
N THR A 94 8.38 -0.47 11.98
CA THR A 94 8.54 0.88 12.54
C THR A 94 7.16 1.46 12.85
N ALA A 95 7.10 2.72 13.32
CA ALA A 95 5.84 3.45 13.46
C ALA A 95 5.24 3.93 12.13
N GLY A 96 5.75 3.48 10.97
CA GLY A 96 5.14 3.76 9.68
C GLY A 96 3.71 3.23 9.61
N SER A 97 2.84 3.92 8.85
CA SER A 97 1.40 3.65 8.85
C SER A 97 1.03 2.31 8.20
N ALA A 98 0.43 1.42 8.99
CA ALA A 98 -0.17 0.18 8.53
C ALA A 98 -1.45 0.45 7.69
N THR A 99 -2.19 1.52 7.99
CA THR A 99 -3.39 1.91 7.23
C THR A 99 -3.06 2.36 5.80
N LEU A 100 -1.88 2.96 5.57
CA LEU A 100 -1.42 3.29 4.22
C LEU A 100 -0.90 2.08 3.44
N VAL A 101 -0.44 1.03 4.11
CA VAL A 101 -0.16 -0.26 3.46
C VAL A 101 -1.48 -0.89 3.00
N LEU A 102 -2.49 -0.92 3.86
CA LEU A 102 -3.84 -1.40 3.48
C LEU A 102 -4.39 -0.62 2.28
N GLN A 103 -4.29 0.71 2.26
CA GLN A 103 -4.72 1.55 1.14
C GLN A 103 -4.14 1.09 -0.20
N THR A 104 -2.91 0.57 -0.20
CA THR A 104 -2.24 0.14 -1.43
C THR A 104 -2.85 -1.14 -2.00
N ILE A 105 -3.19 -2.09 -1.15
CA ILE A 105 -3.58 -3.44 -1.58
C ILE A 105 -5.10 -3.67 -1.58
N LEU A 106 -5.84 -2.94 -0.76
CA LEU A 106 -7.28 -3.13 -0.61
C LEU A 106 -8.05 -3.05 -1.94
N PRO A 107 -7.81 -2.05 -2.84
CA PRO A 107 -8.55 -1.97 -4.10
C PRO A 107 -8.41 -3.22 -4.98
N ALA A 108 -7.22 -3.81 -5.01
CA ALA A 108 -6.96 -5.01 -5.80
C ALA A 108 -7.60 -6.25 -5.17
N LEU A 109 -7.50 -6.42 -3.86
CA LEU A 109 -8.11 -7.54 -3.13
C LEU A 109 -9.65 -7.50 -3.18
N MET A 110 -10.24 -6.32 -3.21
CA MET A 110 -11.70 -6.16 -3.38
C MET A 110 -12.23 -6.66 -4.73
N LEU A 111 -11.36 -6.80 -5.72
CA LEU A 111 -11.69 -7.29 -7.06
C LEU A 111 -11.24 -8.75 -7.28
N ALA A 112 -10.65 -9.38 -6.28
CA ALA A 112 -10.22 -10.78 -6.36
C ALA A 112 -11.41 -11.74 -6.33
N ASP A 113 -11.22 -12.94 -6.88
CA ASP A 113 -12.27 -13.95 -7.07
C ASP A 113 -12.70 -14.64 -5.75
N ALA A 114 -11.97 -14.46 -4.67
CA ALA A 114 -12.27 -15.06 -3.38
C ALA A 114 -11.84 -14.15 -2.22
N PRO A 115 -12.34 -14.36 -0.99
CA PRO A 115 -11.97 -13.60 0.19
C PRO A 115 -10.49 -13.72 0.54
N SER A 116 -9.96 -12.65 1.16
CA SER A 116 -8.61 -12.63 1.71
C SER A 116 -8.61 -12.17 3.17
N THR A 117 -7.65 -12.64 3.94
CA THR A 117 -7.37 -12.17 5.29
C THR A 117 -6.01 -11.51 5.31
N VAL A 118 -5.96 -10.25 5.72
CA VAL A 118 -4.71 -9.48 5.73
C VAL A 118 -4.45 -8.92 7.12
N THR A 119 -3.35 -9.36 7.72
CA THR A 119 -2.87 -8.82 9.00
C THR A 119 -1.72 -7.86 8.76
N ILE A 120 -1.81 -6.64 9.31
CA ILE A 120 -0.77 -5.61 9.14
C ILE A 120 -0.33 -5.08 10.50
N GLU A 121 1.00 -5.04 10.69
CA GLU A 121 1.64 -4.44 11.86
C GLU A 121 2.36 -3.12 11.50
N GLY A 122 2.20 -2.10 12.37
CA GLY A 122 2.84 -0.79 12.21
C GLY A 122 2.18 0.27 13.07
N GLY A 123 2.21 1.51 12.61
CA GLY A 123 1.42 2.58 13.21
C GLY A 123 -0.04 2.49 12.75
N THR A 124 -0.98 2.54 13.69
CA THR A 124 -2.43 2.51 13.40
C THR A 124 -3.08 3.89 13.57
N HIS A 125 -2.40 4.78 14.29
CA HIS A 125 -2.85 6.14 14.58
C HIS A 125 -1.68 7.09 14.35
N ASN A 126 -1.44 7.40 13.08
CA ASN A 126 -0.32 8.23 12.67
C ASN A 126 -0.78 9.62 12.29
N GLN A 127 0.04 10.62 12.59
CA GLN A 127 -0.04 11.90 11.92
C GLN A 127 0.19 11.72 10.41
N TRP A 128 -0.58 12.43 9.57
CA TRP A 128 -0.50 12.37 8.10
C TRP A 128 -0.95 11.05 7.47
N ALA A 129 -1.73 10.25 8.19
CA ALA A 129 -2.36 9.05 7.68
C ALA A 129 -3.76 8.90 8.27
N PRO A 130 -4.72 8.28 7.57
CA PRO A 130 -6.01 7.98 8.17
C PRO A 130 -5.81 7.03 9.34
N PRO A 131 -6.31 7.37 10.56
CA PRO A 131 -6.24 6.47 11.69
C PRO A 131 -7.18 5.28 11.49
N TYR A 132 -6.93 4.20 12.23
CA TYR A 132 -7.77 2.99 12.19
C TYR A 132 -9.26 3.31 12.38
N ASP A 133 -9.60 4.14 13.37
CA ASP A 133 -11.00 4.50 13.66
C ASP A 133 -11.70 5.21 12.48
N PHE A 134 -10.96 5.96 11.66
CA PHE A 134 -11.51 6.52 10.43
C PHE A 134 -11.88 5.44 9.41
N LEU A 135 -11.01 4.44 9.25
CA LEU A 135 -11.31 3.32 8.35
C LEU A 135 -12.55 2.57 8.81
N GLU A 136 -12.59 2.19 10.09
CA GLU A 136 -13.68 1.41 10.68
C GLU A 136 -15.03 2.15 10.65
N ARG A 137 -15.04 3.45 11.04
CA ARG A 137 -16.28 4.18 11.33
C ARG A 137 -16.78 5.06 10.19
N ALA A 138 -15.92 5.43 9.25
CA ALA A 138 -16.28 6.31 8.15
C ALA A 138 -16.05 5.66 6.78
N TYR A 139 -14.84 5.19 6.51
CA TYR A 139 -14.48 4.72 5.17
C TYR A 139 -15.18 3.40 4.80
N LEU A 140 -15.07 2.36 5.62
CA LEU A 140 -15.64 1.04 5.31
C LEU A 140 -17.17 1.03 5.27
N PRO A 141 -17.91 1.74 6.15
CA PRO A 141 -19.35 1.83 6.02
C PRO A 141 -19.82 2.48 4.70
N LEU A 142 -19.05 3.43 4.16
CA LEU A 142 -19.33 4.02 2.85
C LEU A 142 -18.93 3.06 1.72
N LEU A 143 -17.79 2.41 1.83
CA LEU A 143 -17.31 1.44 0.86
C LEU A 143 -18.30 0.28 0.68
N LYS A 144 -18.86 -0.25 1.77
CA LYS A 144 -19.88 -1.30 1.76
C LYS A 144 -21.11 -0.96 0.89
N ARG A 145 -21.39 0.33 0.67
CA ARG A 145 -22.53 0.77 -0.16
C ARG A 145 -22.27 0.62 -1.66
N VAL A 146 -21.03 0.51 -2.07
CA VAL A 146 -20.63 0.52 -3.49
C VAL A 146 -19.69 -0.64 -3.86
N GLY A 147 -19.26 -1.42 -2.90
CA GLY A 147 -18.31 -2.51 -3.09
C GLY A 147 -18.54 -3.70 -2.15
N PRO A 148 -17.57 -4.62 -2.11
CA PRO A 148 -17.63 -5.78 -1.23
C PRO A 148 -17.56 -5.38 0.25
N GLU A 149 -18.00 -6.26 1.10
CA GLU A 149 -17.89 -6.11 2.55
C GLU A 149 -16.45 -6.33 2.99
N VAL A 150 -15.94 -5.37 3.76
CA VAL A 150 -14.61 -5.42 4.38
C VAL A 150 -14.78 -5.23 5.87
N GLU A 151 -14.25 -6.16 6.65
CA GLU A 151 -14.24 -6.11 8.11
C GLU A 151 -12.86 -5.76 8.63
N LEU A 152 -12.80 -5.01 9.71
CA LEU A 152 -11.55 -4.70 10.41
C LEU A 152 -11.63 -5.14 11.87
N THR A 153 -10.55 -5.73 12.35
CA THR A 153 -10.37 -6.06 13.77
C THR A 153 -9.06 -5.46 14.27
N LEU A 154 -9.16 -4.53 15.24
CA LEU A 154 -7.99 -3.95 15.88
C LEU A 154 -7.52 -4.86 17.03
N HIS A 155 -6.31 -5.41 16.89
CA HIS A 155 -5.70 -6.23 17.95
C HIS A 155 -4.90 -5.38 18.94
N ARG A 156 -4.19 -4.37 18.43
CA ARG A 156 -3.36 -3.47 19.25
C ARG A 156 -3.18 -2.12 18.57
N ARG A 157 -3.30 -1.03 19.34
CA ARG A 157 -2.98 0.31 18.85
C ARG A 157 -1.48 0.51 18.72
N GLY A 158 -1.07 1.25 17.69
CA GLY A 158 0.32 1.62 17.44
C GLY A 158 0.45 3.10 17.15
N PHE A 159 1.33 3.77 17.92
CA PHE A 159 1.58 5.21 17.85
C PHE A 159 3.05 5.49 17.58
N PHE A 160 3.32 6.67 17.05
CA PHE A 160 4.70 7.17 16.96
C PHE A 160 5.24 7.43 18.40
N PRO A 161 6.54 7.16 18.68
CA PRO A 161 7.57 6.64 17.76
C PRO A 161 7.66 5.12 17.68
N ALA A 162 7.03 4.38 18.58
CA ALA A 162 7.21 2.93 18.71
C ALA A 162 6.54 2.12 17.58
N GLY A 163 5.36 2.53 17.13
CA GLY A 163 4.55 1.70 16.25
C GLY A 163 3.96 0.49 16.96
N GLY A 164 4.15 -0.70 16.40
CA GLY A 164 3.76 -1.97 17.02
C GLY A 164 2.25 -2.20 17.11
N GLY A 165 1.44 -1.38 16.46
CA GLY A 165 0.02 -1.64 16.31
C GLY A 165 -0.24 -2.81 15.37
N LYS A 166 -1.42 -3.41 15.45
CA LYS A 166 -1.80 -4.56 14.65
C LYS A 166 -3.30 -4.59 14.42
N PHE A 167 -3.70 -4.83 13.19
CA PHE A 167 -5.09 -5.10 12.82
C PHE A 167 -5.16 -6.13 11.69
N THR A 168 -6.31 -6.75 11.58
CA THR A 168 -6.66 -7.67 10.50
C THR A 168 -7.91 -7.17 9.81
#